data_c3adbf4be89769270377e5e22967a43f
#
_entry.id   c3adbf4be89769270377e5e22967a43f
#
_cell.length_a   1.000
_cell.length_b   1.000
_cell.length_c   1.000
_cell.angle_alpha   90.00
_cell.angle_beta   90.00
_cell.angle_gamma   90.00
#
_symmetry.space_group_name_H-M   'P 1'
#
loop_
_entity.id
_entity.type
_entity.pdbx_description
1 polymer ?
#
loop_
_entity_poly.entity_id
_entity_poly.type
_entity_poly.pdbx_seq_one_letter_code
_entity_poly.pdbx_strand_id
1 'polypeptide(L)'
;MARIFHLFRLNARYDSFNVITTVLYEKRNQIISSVFIVVILMLASSLCMYSVEHDAQPEVFRNAFSGVWWSMSTLLTVGYGDIYPITTLGRLMAICIAYLGVGVVAIPTGIISAGFVEQYQRKSSISNIRDADIKEIAEIFVDRKYAGKTVGEVQDEQQLTVFLILRDDLSILPQKDTILKLNDVIVIRERKDVS
;
A
#
# COMPACT_ATOMS: atom_id res chain seq x y z
N MET A 1 -25.13 24.46 5.20
CA MET A 1 -24.59 23.76 4.02
C MET A 1 -23.17 24.21 3.65
N ALA A 2 -22.83 25.51 3.64
CA ALA A 2 -21.50 26.00 3.22
C ALA A 2 -20.32 25.56 4.12
N ARG A 3 -20.52 25.22 5.40
CA ARG A 3 -19.44 24.80 6.31
C ARG A 3 -18.87 23.41 6.01
N ILE A 4 -19.61 22.54 5.34
CA ILE A 4 -19.15 21.20 4.95
C ILE A 4 -18.10 21.30 3.83
N PHE A 5 -18.21 22.27 2.93
CA PHE A 5 -17.23 22.53 1.88
C PHE A 5 -15.87 23.03 2.42
N HIS A 6 -15.83 23.65 3.61
CA HIS A 6 -14.57 24.01 4.25
C HIS A 6 -13.76 22.79 4.73
N LEU A 7 -14.43 21.68 5.07
CA LEU A 7 -13.75 20.42 5.42
C LEU A 7 -13.05 19.80 4.21
N PHE A 8 -13.62 19.96 3.02
CA PHE A 8 -12.94 19.51 1.77
C PHE A 8 -11.70 20.35 1.42
N ARG A 9 -11.60 21.60 1.86
CA ARG A 9 -10.41 22.44 1.66
C ARG A 9 -9.25 22.01 2.56
N LEU A 10 -9.51 21.43 3.72
CA LEU A 10 -8.49 20.82 4.59
C LEU A 10 -7.87 19.58 3.91
N ASN A 11 -8.64 18.88 3.10
CA ASN A 11 -8.21 17.69 2.36
C ASN A 11 -7.09 17.97 1.34
N ALA A 12 -7.07 19.17 0.72
CA ALA A 12 -6.03 19.57 -0.23
C ALA A 12 -4.66 19.85 0.44
N ARG A 13 -4.61 19.94 1.77
CA ARG A 13 -3.41 20.28 2.54
C ARG A 13 -2.75 19.09 3.23
N TYR A 14 -3.46 17.95 3.32
CA TYR A 14 -2.95 16.73 3.93
C TYR A 14 -2.86 15.61 2.90
N ASP A 15 -1.65 15.17 2.61
CA ASP A 15 -1.31 14.03 1.75
C ASP A 15 -1.95 12.69 2.20
N SER A 16 -2.63 12.69 3.36
CA SER A 16 -3.18 11.50 3.98
C SER A 16 -4.23 10.80 3.12
N PHE A 17 -5.07 11.56 2.40
CA PHE A 17 -6.06 10.96 1.49
C PHE A 17 -5.44 10.34 0.24
N ASN A 18 -4.35 10.93 -0.25
CA ASN A 18 -3.60 10.35 -1.37
C ASN A 18 -3.00 8.99 -0.97
N VAL A 19 -2.52 8.85 0.28
CA VAL A 19 -2.00 7.58 0.79
C VAL A 19 -3.10 6.52 0.84
N ILE A 20 -4.31 6.87 1.34
CA ILE A 20 -5.43 5.95 1.42
C ILE A 20 -5.84 5.46 0.02
N THR A 21 -6.03 6.39 -0.93
CA THR A 21 -6.42 6.05 -2.30
C THR A 21 -5.36 5.24 -3.01
N THR A 22 -4.08 5.55 -2.80
CA THR A 22 -2.96 4.80 -3.37
C THR A 22 -2.93 3.37 -2.84
N VAL A 23 -3.03 3.16 -1.52
CA VAL A 23 -3.07 1.83 -0.91
C VAL A 23 -4.26 1.02 -1.43
N LEU A 24 -5.46 1.60 -1.46
CA LEU A 24 -6.65 0.92 -1.96
C LEU A 24 -6.51 0.54 -3.45
N TYR A 25 -5.92 1.40 -4.25
CA TYR A 25 -5.70 1.13 -5.67
C TYR A 25 -4.62 0.07 -5.89
N GLU A 26 -3.48 0.15 -5.21
CA GLU A 26 -2.39 -0.83 -5.31
C GLU A 26 -2.82 -2.23 -4.82
N LYS A 27 -3.57 -2.30 -3.73
CA LYS A 27 -4.02 -3.56 -3.11
C LYS A 27 -5.41 -4.01 -3.59
N ARG A 28 -6.04 -3.33 -4.54
CA ARG A 28 -7.42 -3.58 -4.99
C ARG A 28 -7.72 -5.05 -5.31
N ASN A 29 -6.82 -5.73 -6.03
CA ASN A 29 -7.04 -7.11 -6.43
C ASN A 29 -7.04 -8.05 -5.21
N GLN A 30 -6.17 -7.80 -4.24
CA GLN A 30 -6.10 -8.57 -3.00
C GLN A 30 -7.34 -8.31 -2.13
N ILE A 31 -7.76 -7.04 -2.04
CA ILE A 31 -8.98 -6.64 -1.29
C ILE A 31 -10.22 -7.29 -1.93
N ILE A 32 -10.39 -7.20 -3.25
CA ILE A 32 -11.52 -7.81 -3.97
C ILE A 32 -11.54 -9.33 -3.74
N SER A 33 -10.39 -10.01 -3.87
CA SER A 33 -10.29 -11.45 -3.63
C SER A 33 -10.66 -11.82 -2.19
N SER A 34 -10.21 -11.05 -1.20
CA SER A 34 -10.53 -11.31 0.21
C SER A 34 -12.02 -11.08 0.52
N VAL A 35 -12.62 -10.02 -0.03
CA VAL A 35 -14.06 -9.76 0.09
C VAL A 35 -14.86 -10.89 -0.56
N PHE A 36 -14.42 -11.39 -1.72
CA PHE A 36 -15.06 -12.52 -2.39
C PHE A 36 -15.06 -13.79 -1.52
N ILE A 37 -13.96 -14.07 -0.82
CA ILE A 37 -13.88 -15.19 0.15
C ILE A 37 -14.88 -14.98 1.29
N VAL A 38 -15.00 -13.77 1.84
CA VAL A 38 -16.00 -13.44 2.88
C VAL A 38 -17.43 -13.72 2.37
N VAL A 39 -17.73 -13.30 1.13
CA VAL A 39 -19.06 -13.53 0.52
C VAL A 39 -19.34 -15.02 0.34
N ILE A 40 -18.37 -15.81 -0.13
CA ILE A 40 -18.51 -17.24 -0.27
C ILE A 40 -18.79 -17.89 1.10
N LEU A 41 -18.02 -17.52 2.13
CA LEU A 41 -18.21 -18.03 3.49
C LEU A 41 -19.59 -17.65 4.02
N MET A 42 -20.06 -16.44 3.78
CA MET A 42 -21.39 -15.96 4.16
C MET A 42 -22.49 -16.79 3.51
N LEU A 43 -22.40 -17.06 2.21
CA LEU A 43 -23.37 -17.88 1.49
C LEU A 43 -23.35 -19.34 1.98
N ALA A 44 -22.17 -19.93 2.16
CA ALA A 44 -22.02 -21.29 2.69
C ALA A 44 -22.61 -21.39 4.10
N SER A 45 -22.30 -20.46 4.98
CA SER A 45 -22.83 -20.39 6.35
C SER A 45 -24.35 -20.23 6.37
N SER A 46 -24.89 -19.41 5.47
CA SER A 46 -26.32 -19.21 5.29
C SER A 46 -27.04 -20.50 4.91
N LEU A 47 -26.53 -21.23 3.93
CA LEU A 47 -27.11 -22.51 3.48
C LEU A 47 -27.01 -23.59 4.56
N CYS A 48 -25.88 -23.67 5.25
CA CYS A 48 -25.68 -24.59 6.34
C CYS A 48 -26.67 -24.33 7.48
N MET A 49 -26.81 -23.08 7.89
CA MET A 49 -27.71 -22.73 8.99
C MET A 49 -29.17 -22.91 8.59
N TYR A 50 -29.54 -22.51 7.38
CA TYR A 50 -30.89 -22.78 6.85
C TYR A 50 -31.22 -24.25 6.86
N SER A 51 -30.32 -25.11 6.39
CA SER A 51 -30.53 -26.55 6.32
C SER A 51 -30.77 -27.21 7.71
N VAL A 52 -30.19 -26.65 8.76
CA VAL A 52 -30.27 -27.21 10.13
C VAL A 52 -31.42 -26.62 10.94
N GLU A 53 -31.76 -25.36 10.73
CA GLU A 53 -32.71 -24.61 11.57
C GLU A 53 -34.09 -24.49 10.95
N HIS A 54 -34.24 -24.66 9.63
CA HIS A 54 -35.51 -24.43 8.94
C HIS A 54 -36.63 -25.30 9.49
N ASP A 55 -36.39 -26.59 9.76
CA ASP A 55 -37.41 -27.52 10.29
C ASP A 55 -37.81 -27.19 11.73
N ALA A 56 -36.87 -26.65 12.52
CA ALA A 56 -37.10 -26.31 13.92
C ALA A 56 -37.75 -24.92 14.07
N GLN A 57 -37.49 -24.00 13.18
CA GLN A 57 -38.01 -22.62 13.20
C GLN A 57 -38.32 -22.06 11.80
N PRO A 58 -39.32 -22.61 11.10
CA PRO A 58 -39.61 -22.26 9.70
C PRO A 58 -40.05 -20.80 9.51
N GLU A 59 -40.58 -20.17 10.54
CA GLU A 59 -40.96 -18.75 10.49
C GLU A 59 -39.76 -17.79 10.53
N VAL A 60 -38.65 -18.22 11.12
CA VAL A 60 -37.41 -17.42 11.25
C VAL A 60 -36.47 -17.67 10.08
N PHE A 61 -36.18 -18.95 9.82
CA PHE A 61 -35.38 -19.38 8.66
C PHE A 61 -36.31 -19.76 7.50
N ARG A 62 -37.16 -18.83 7.05
CA ARG A 62 -38.12 -19.06 5.97
C ARG A 62 -37.49 -19.41 4.63
N ASN A 63 -36.36 -18.83 4.34
CA ASN A 63 -35.63 -19.00 3.08
C ASN A 63 -34.14 -18.77 3.28
N ALA A 64 -33.32 -18.99 2.24
CA ALA A 64 -31.90 -18.78 2.24
C ALA A 64 -31.50 -17.33 2.59
N PHE A 65 -32.36 -16.35 2.26
CA PHE A 65 -32.10 -14.93 2.61
C PHE A 65 -32.09 -14.67 4.12
N SER A 66 -32.96 -15.34 4.88
CA SER A 66 -32.94 -15.25 6.35
C SER A 66 -31.62 -15.77 6.91
N GLY A 67 -31.08 -16.82 6.31
CA GLY A 67 -29.75 -17.36 6.63
C GLY A 67 -28.63 -16.39 6.26
N VAL A 68 -28.71 -15.66 5.13
CA VAL A 68 -27.72 -14.63 4.75
C VAL A 68 -27.71 -13.48 5.77
N TRP A 69 -28.88 -13.03 6.20
CA TRP A 69 -28.98 -11.98 7.24
C TRP A 69 -28.31 -12.39 8.54
N TRP A 70 -28.61 -13.62 8.99
CA TRP A 70 -27.98 -14.20 10.18
C TRP A 70 -26.46 -14.32 10.00
N SER A 71 -26.01 -14.89 8.87
CA SER A 71 -24.58 -15.08 8.59
C SER A 71 -23.83 -13.76 8.53
N MET A 72 -24.40 -12.75 7.87
CA MET A 72 -23.83 -11.41 7.80
C MET A 72 -23.66 -10.81 9.20
N SER A 73 -24.71 -10.86 10.03
CA SER A 73 -24.66 -10.29 11.37
C SER A 73 -23.67 -11.01 12.28
N THR A 74 -23.50 -12.31 12.10
CA THR A 74 -22.59 -13.13 12.89
C THR A 74 -21.14 -12.99 12.42
N LEU A 75 -20.87 -13.10 11.10
CA LEU A 75 -19.53 -13.00 10.54
C LEU A 75 -18.93 -11.60 10.69
N LEU A 76 -19.73 -10.55 10.55
CA LEU A 76 -19.31 -9.17 10.78
C LEU A 76 -19.33 -8.78 12.26
N THR A 77 -19.59 -9.71 13.17
CA THR A 77 -19.62 -9.53 14.62
C THR A 77 -20.60 -8.45 15.11
N VAL A 78 -21.67 -8.19 14.36
CA VAL A 78 -22.74 -7.25 14.73
C VAL A 78 -23.69 -7.86 15.75
N GLY A 79 -24.22 -9.09 15.45
CA GLY A 79 -25.02 -9.88 16.36
C GLY A 79 -26.32 -9.19 16.80
N TYR A 80 -27.19 -8.83 15.86
CA TYR A 80 -28.47 -8.17 16.20
C TYR A 80 -29.35 -8.96 17.18
N GLY A 81 -29.23 -10.30 17.16
CA GLY A 81 -29.97 -11.18 18.07
C GLY A 81 -31.45 -11.41 17.69
N ASP A 82 -31.86 -10.94 16.53
CA ASP A 82 -33.20 -11.12 15.96
C ASP A 82 -33.40 -12.51 15.35
N ILE A 83 -32.33 -13.08 14.80
CA ILE A 83 -32.27 -14.45 14.27
C ILE A 83 -31.10 -15.19 14.95
N TYR A 84 -31.36 -16.35 15.52
CA TYR A 84 -30.34 -17.17 16.17
C TYR A 84 -30.71 -18.67 16.14
N PRO A 85 -29.70 -19.60 16.16
CA PRO A 85 -29.97 -21.04 16.16
C PRO A 85 -30.54 -21.51 17.49
N ILE A 86 -31.58 -22.36 17.44
CA ILE A 86 -32.19 -22.99 18.60
C ILE A 86 -31.78 -24.44 18.75
N THR A 87 -31.45 -25.12 17.66
CA THR A 87 -31.05 -26.54 17.70
C THR A 87 -29.63 -26.69 18.26
N THR A 88 -29.34 -27.83 18.87
CA THR A 88 -28.00 -28.12 19.41
C THR A 88 -26.94 -28.14 18.28
N LEU A 89 -27.30 -28.73 17.14
CA LEU A 89 -26.41 -28.77 15.98
C LEU A 89 -26.18 -27.38 15.39
N GLY A 90 -27.23 -26.57 15.25
CA GLY A 90 -27.14 -25.19 14.77
C GLY A 90 -26.26 -24.31 15.67
N ARG A 91 -26.36 -24.48 17.00
CA ARG A 91 -25.48 -23.77 17.95
C ARG A 91 -24.03 -24.17 17.81
N LEU A 92 -23.74 -25.47 17.64
CA LEU A 92 -22.37 -25.96 17.43
C LEU A 92 -21.81 -25.41 16.11
N MET A 93 -22.60 -25.45 15.04
CA MET A 93 -22.19 -24.85 13.75
C MET A 93 -22.00 -23.35 13.83
N ALA A 94 -22.86 -22.64 14.57
CA ALA A 94 -22.72 -21.19 14.78
C ALA A 94 -21.39 -20.84 15.46
N ILE A 95 -20.95 -21.62 16.43
CA ILE A 95 -19.63 -21.44 17.08
C ILE A 95 -18.51 -21.59 16.05
N CYS A 96 -18.52 -22.66 15.26
CA CYS A 96 -17.52 -22.89 14.22
C CYS A 96 -17.50 -21.76 13.18
N ILE A 97 -18.69 -21.35 12.71
CA ILE A 97 -18.84 -20.27 11.73
C ILE A 97 -18.33 -18.93 12.30
N ALA A 98 -18.60 -18.63 13.56
CA ALA A 98 -18.14 -17.42 14.22
C ALA A 98 -16.60 -17.37 14.30
N TYR A 99 -15.94 -18.47 14.67
CA TYR A 99 -14.48 -18.56 14.66
C TYR A 99 -13.88 -18.37 13.27
N LEU A 100 -14.45 -19.05 12.26
CA LEU A 100 -14.01 -18.87 10.87
C LEU A 100 -14.23 -17.44 10.39
N GLY A 101 -15.37 -16.83 10.76
CA GLY A 101 -15.72 -15.46 10.39
C GLY A 101 -14.72 -14.45 10.88
N VAL A 102 -14.34 -14.49 12.15
CA VAL A 102 -13.32 -13.60 12.72
C VAL A 102 -12.01 -13.71 11.95
N GLY A 103 -11.56 -14.93 11.63
CA GLY A 103 -10.34 -15.15 10.87
C GLY A 103 -10.39 -14.58 9.45
N VAL A 104 -11.49 -14.84 8.74
CA VAL A 104 -11.63 -14.43 7.32
C VAL A 104 -11.84 -12.92 7.18
N VAL A 105 -12.60 -12.30 8.07
CA VAL A 105 -12.82 -10.83 8.06
C VAL A 105 -11.53 -10.05 8.43
N ALA A 106 -10.63 -10.65 9.18
CA ALA A 106 -9.33 -10.05 9.48
C ALA A 106 -8.43 -9.91 8.23
N ILE A 107 -8.63 -10.72 7.18
CA ILE A 107 -7.78 -10.70 5.97
C ILE A 107 -7.83 -9.35 5.24
N PRO A 108 -9.00 -8.80 4.81
CA PRO A 108 -9.05 -7.51 4.13
C PRO A 108 -8.50 -6.38 5.00
N THR A 109 -8.76 -6.40 6.31
CA THR A 109 -8.21 -5.41 7.26
C THR A 109 -6.69 -5.49 7.33
N GLY A 110 -6.14 -6.71 7.37
CA GLY A 110 -4.69 -6.96 7.37
C GLY A 110 -4.01 -6.48 6.09
N ILE A 111 -4.62 -6.71 4.91
CA ILE A 111 -4.11 -6.24 3.62
C ILE A 111 -4.03 -4.71 3.58
N ILE A 112 -5.07 -4.03 4.05
CA ILE A 112 -5.11 -2.55 4.10
C ILE A 112 -4.03 -2.05 5.06
N SER A 113 -3.92 -2.62 6.26
CA SER A 113 -2.92 -2.23 7.26
C SER A 113 -1.50 -2.43 6.74
N ALA A 114 -1.20 -3.57 6.10
CA ALA A 114 0.10 -3.83 5.48
C ALA A 114 0.42 -2.82 4.37
N GLY A 115 -0.57 -2.46 3.54
CA GLY A 115 -0.42 -1.44 2.51
C GLY A 115 -0.06 -0.06 3.08
N PHE A 116 -0.64 0.33 4.20
CA PHE A 116 -0.25 1.57 4.89
C PHE A 116 1.19 1.52 5.38
N VAL A 117 1.58 0.45 6.06
CA VAL A 117 2.96 0.28 6.55
C VAL A 117 3.97 0.37 5.39
N GLU A 118 3.69 -0.30 4.27
CA GLU A 118 4.53 -0.27 3.08
C GLU A 118 4.69 1.16 2.51
N GLN A 119 3.60 1.94 2.43
CA GLN A 119 3.64 3.32 1.97
C GLN A 119 4.42 4.24 2.91
N TYR A 120 4.29 4.06 4.22
CA TYR A 120 5.07 4.84 5.19
C TYR A 120 6.56 4.48 5.13
N GLN A 121 6.90 3.21 4.98
CA GLN A 121 8.30 2.78 4.84
C GLN A 121 8.92 3.33 3.55
N ARG A 122 8.18 3.32 2.43
CA ARG A 122 8.62 3.88 1.16
C ARG A 122 8.89 5.39 1.27
N LYS A 123 7.99 6.15 1.91
CA LYS A 123 8.21 7.58 2.19
C LYS A 123 9.44 7.82 3.08
N SER A 124 9.61 7.04 4.14
CA SER A 124 10.75 7.15 5.05
C SER A 124 12.08 6.81 4.36
N SER A 125 12.11 5.77 3.53
CA SER A 125 13.32 5.42 2.76
C SER A 125 13.71 6.51 1.78
N ILE A 126 12.74 7.12 1.08
CA ILE A 126 12.99 8.24 0.16
C ILE A 126 13.47 9.48 0.93
N SER A 127 12.91 9.78 2.11
CA SER A 127 13.37 10.91 2.91
C SER A 127 14.77 10.68 3.46
N ASN A 128 15.09 9.47 3.92
CA ASN A 128 16.41 9.13 4.42
C ASN A 128 17.48 9.15 3.32
N ILE A 129 17.16 8.70 2.09
CA ILE A 129 18.03 8.85 0.92
C ILE A 129 18.19 10.35 0.58
N ARG A 130 17.10 11.10 0.63
CA ARG A 130 17.11 12.53 0.34
C ARG A 130 17.93 13.34 1.34
N ASP A 131 17.84 13.02 2.64
CA ASP A 131 18.59 13.72 3.69
C ASP A 131 20.05 13.26 3.79
N ALA A 132 20.35 11.99 3.47
CA ALA A 132 21.71 11.46 3.47
C ALA A 132 22.50 11.81 2.20
N ASP A 133 21.86 11.75 1.03
CA ASP A 133 22.54 11.92 -0.26
C ASP A 133 22.53 13.38 -0.78
N ILE A 134 21.52 14.19 -0.45
CA ILE A 134 21.44 15.57 -0.97
C ILE A 134 22.47 16.51 -0.31
N LYS A 135 22.92 16.22 0.89
CA LYS A 135 24.01 17.02 1.51
C LYS A 135 25.38 16.81 0.86
N GLU A 136 25.53 15.77 0.06
CA GLU A 136 26.81 15.39 -0.55
C GLU A 136 26.76 15.33 -2.09
N ILE A 137 25.59 15.49 -2.71
CA ILE A 137 25.45 15.50 -4.19
C ILE A 137 25.35 16.95 -4.66
N ALA A 138 26.25 17.34 -5.54
CA ALA A 138 26.23 18.62 -6.21
C ALA A 138 26.16 18.44 -7.73
N GLU A 139 25.48 19.35 -8.39
CA GLU A 139 25.49 19.48 -9.84
C GLU A 139 26.50 20.52 -10.24
N ILE A 140 27.43 20.14 -11.12
CA ILE A 140 28.43 21.05 -11.66
C ILE A 140 28.25 21.14 -13.18
N PHE A 141 28.16 22.35 -13.68
CA PHE A 141 28.21 22.64 -15.12
C PHE A 141 29.64 22.50 -15.63
N VAL A 142 29.82 21.70 -16.67
CA VAL A 142 31.11 21.57 -17.35
C VAL A 142 31.39 22.81 -18.15
N ASP A 143 32.29 23.63 -17.62
CA ASP A 143 32.81 24.82 -18.28
C ASP A 143 34.04 24.50 -19.16
N ARG A 144 34.69 25.50 -19.73
CA ARG A 144 35.91 25.37 -20.56
C ARG A 144 37.08 24.70 -19.83
N LYS A 145 37.09 24.69 -18.49
CA LYS A 145 38.17 24.12 -17.68
C LYS A 145 38.11 22.58 -17.69
N TYR A 146 36.92 22.02 -17.75
CA TYR A 146 36.68 20.59 -17.69
C TYR A 146 36.30 19.99 -19.05
N ALA A 147 35.88 20.80 -20.00
CA ALA A 147 35.54 20.37 -21.35
C ALA A 147 36.76 19.76 -22.05
N GLY A 148 36.61 18.56 -22.59
CA GLY A 148 37.66 17.81 -23.26
C GLY A 148 38.48 16.90 -22.34
N LYS A 149 38.36 16.99 -21.01
CA LYS A 149 38.92 16.04 -20.05
C LYS A 149 38.07 14.81 -19.96
N THR A 150 38.69 13.69 -19.57
CA THR A 150 37.97 12.46 -19.24
C THR A 150 37.36 12.54 -17.83
N VAL A 151 36.30 11.77 -17.59
CA VAL A 151 35.70 11.65 -16.26
C VAL A 151 36.74 11.20 -15.23
N GLY A 152 37.60 10.25 -15.59
CA GLY A 152 38.68 9.78 -14.70
C GLY A 152 39.62 10.88 -14.25
N GLU A 153 40.10 11.73 -15.19
CA GLU A 153 40.98 12.87 -14.88
C GLU A 153 40.31 13.87 -13.93
N VAL A 154 39.03 14.16 -14.13
CA VAL A 154 38.27 15.09 -13.27
C VAL A 154 38.03 14.49 -11.88
N GLN A 155 37.72 13.20 -11.81
CA GLN A 155 37.52 12.49 -10.54
C GLN A 155 38.79 12.47 -9.68
N ASP A 156 39.96 12.22 -10.31
CA ASP A 156 41.25 12.17 -9.59
C ASP A 156 41.76 13.57 -9.23
N GLU A 157 41.57 14.56 -10.09
CA GLU A 157 42.00 15.97 -9.85
C GLU A 157 41.20 16.64 -8.72
N GLN A 158 39.91 16.35 -8.61
CA GLN A 158 38.98 17.01 -7.68
C GLN A 158 38.59 16.15 -6.49
N GLN A 159 39.08 14.89 -6.40
CA GLN A 159 38.72 13.91 -5.37
C GLN A 159 37.20 13.72 -5.20
N LEU A 160 36.50 13.66 -6.31
CA LEU A 160 35.05 13.49 -6.37
C LEU A 160 34.68 12.24 -7.16
N THR A 161 33.43 11.77 -6.99
CA THR A 161 32.89 10.68 -7.79
C THR A 161 31.76 11.23 -8.65
N VAL A 162 31.85 11.00 -9.98
CA VAL A 162 30.79 11.36 -10.93
C VAL A 162 29.83 10.20 -11.05
N PHE A 163 28.54 10.41 -10.79
CA PHE A 163 27.51 9.38 -10.87
C PHE A 163 26.72 9.44 -12.16
N LEU A 164 26.54 10.63 -12.73
CA LEU A 164 25.71 10.82 -13.90
C LEU A 164 26.19 12.04 -14.68
N ILE A 165 26.10 11.95 -16.00
CA ILE A 165 26.32 13.07 -16.90
C ILE A 165 25.02 13.35 -17.64
N LEU A 166 24.51 14.56 -17.52
CA LEU A 166 23.36 15.05 -18.28
C LEU A 166 23.90 15.85 -19.47
N ARG A 167 23.65 15.36 -20.66
CA ARG A 167 24.03 15.99 -21.92
C ARG A 167 22.78 16.20 -22.76
N ASP A 168 22.37 17.45 -22.91
CA ASP A 168 21.08 17.82 -23.51
C ASP A 168 19.93 17.05 -22.81
N ASP A 169 19.17 16.22 -23.51
CA ASP A 169 18.10 15.39 -22.96
C ASP A 169 18.55 13.95 -22.59
N LEU A 170 19.85 13.65 -22.65
CA LEU A 170 20.38 12.31 -22.42
C LEU A 170 21.07 12.20 -21.06
N SER A 171 20.74 11.12 -20.35
CA SER A 171 21.42 10.71 -19.11
C SER A 171 22.47 9.64 -19.46
N ILE A 172 23.74 9.94 -19.26
CA ILE A 172 24.88 9.09 -19.58
C ILE A 172 25.51 8.57 -18.30
N LEU A 173 25.64 7.25 -18.18
CA LEU A 173 26.42 6.65 -17.09
C LEU A 173 27.91 6.88 -17.36
N PRO A 174 28.66 7.51 -16.41
CA PRO A 174 30.05 7.86 -16.62
C PRO A 174 30.93 6.61 -16.61
N GLN A 175 31.80 6.51 -17.63
CA GLN A 175 32.94 5.62 -17.64
C GLN A 175 34.22 6.47 -17.48
N LYS A 176 35.31 5.88 -17.00
CA LYS A 176 36.56 6.62 -16.73
C LYS A 176 37.11 7.33 -17.95
N ASP A 177 36.88 6.77 -19.13
CA ASP A 177 37.29 7.27 -20.44
C ASP A 177 36.27 8.17 -21.13
N THR A 178 35.12 8.39 -20.51
CA THR A 178 34.08 9.28 -21.07
C THR A 178 34.58 10.72 -21.10
N ILE A 179 34.58 11.33 -22.27
CA ILE A 179 34.99 12.72 -22.47
C ILE A 179 33.84 13.67 -22.13
N LEU A 180 34.09 14.63 -21.26
CA LEU A 180 33.15 15.68 -20.89
C LEU A 180 33.08 16.73 -21.99
N LYS A 181 31.87 17.15 -22.36
CA LYS A 181 31.63 18.21 -23.33
C LYS A 181 31.21 19.52 -22.64
N LEU A 182 31.42 20.61 -23.33
CA LEU A 182 30.93 21.90 -22.86
C LEU A 182 29.42 21.87 -22.69
N ASN A 183 28.92 22.46 -21.60
CA ASN A 183 27.51 22.45 -21.17
C ASN A 183 26.96 21.09 -20.66
N ASP A 184 27.76 20.04 -20.53
CA ASP A 184 27.34 18.87 -19.75
C ASP A 184 27.08 19.30 -18.31
N VAL A 185 26.10 18.68 -17.67
CA VAL A 185 25.89 18.78 -16.22
C VAL A 185 26.34 17.46 -15.61
N ILE A 186 27.33 17.52 -14.73
CA ILE A 186 27.81 16.34 -14.00
C ILE A 186 27.21 16.33 -12.59
N VAL A 187 26.65 15.20 -12.22
CA VAL A 187 26.16 14.95 -10.87
C VAL A 187 27.28 14.25 -10.11
N ILE A 188 27.79 14.91 -9.08
CA ILE A 188 28.98 14.49 -8.33
C ILE A 188 28.69 14.28 -6.86
N ARG A 189 29.57 13.51 -6.21
CA ARG A 189 29.67 13.37 -4.76
C ARG A 189 31.11 13.59 -4.33
N GLU A 190 31.30 14.35 -3.26
CA GLU A 190 32.60 14.52 -2.63
C GLU A 190 33.09 13.18 -2.05
N ARG A 191 34.34 12.81 -2.35
CA ARG A 191 34.93 11.56 -1.84
C ARG A 191 35.39 11.80 -0.41
N LYS A 192 34.65 11.29 0.59
CA LYS A 192 35.13 11.26 1.96
C LYS A 192 36.25 10.24 2.06
N ASP A 193 37.45 10.67 2.36
CA ASP A 193 38.51 9.76 2.79
C ASP A 193 38.07 9.07 4.07
N VAL A 194 37.91 7.75 3.99
CA VAL A 194 37.73 6.88 5.15
C VAL A 194 39.08 6.78 5.83
N SER A 195 39.29 7.65 6.81
CA SER A 195 40.41 7.55 7.75
C SER A 195 40.12 6.51 8.82
#